data_f9ffcd83dfea729649d5d17170b8f327
#
_entry.id   f9ffcd83dfea729649d5d17170b8f327
#
_cell.length_a   1.000
_cell.length_b   1.000
_cell.length_c   1.000
_cell.angle_alpha   90.00
_cell.angle_beta   90.00
_cell.angle_gamma   90.00
#
_symmetry.space_group_name_H-M   'P 1'
#
loop_
_entity.id
_entity.type
_entity.pdbx_description
1 polymer ?
#
loop_
_entity_poly.entity_id
_entity_poly.type
_entity_poly.pdbx_seq_one_letter_code
_entity_poly.pdbx_strand_id
1 'polypeptide(L)'
;MRINDGVDYVVIGTAAVKAPGFLHDVCSEYGGSVIVSLDAKDGMVMTDGWTKNTGHSATDLAKKFEGYGVDAILYTDISRDGMLTGCNVEATAELASQLSIPVIASGGIRDLDDIRKLLAVEDDGVTMAILGRSLYEGTLDFTQALDLVEATEAAKDNQADLEG
;
A
#
# COMPACT_ATOMS: atom_id res chain seq x y z
N MET A 1 8.30 16.71 -13.76
CA MET A 1 7.90 15.97 -12.55
C MET A 1 8.10 16.87 -11.34
N ARG A 2 7.23 16.82 -10.31
CA ARG A 2 7.17 17.82 -9.22
C ARG A 2 8.07 17.54 -8.01
N ILE A 3 8.89 16.49 -8.02
CA ILE A 3 9.77 16.15 -6.88
C ILE A 3 10.72 17.31 -6.55
N ASN A 4 11.28 17.97 -7.56
CA ASN A 4 12.16 19.12 -7.36
C ASN A 4 11.45 20.37 -6.80
N ASP A 5 10.13 20.36 -6.71
CA ASP A 5 9.30 21.45 -6.14
C ASP A 5 8.93 21.19 -4.66
N GLY A 6 9.57 20.24 -3.99
CA GLY A 6 9.37 19.91 -2.56
C GLY A 6 8.34 18.81 -2.30
N VAL A 7 8.07 17.95 -3.27
CA VAL A 7 7.27 16.73 -3.10
C VAL A 7 8.21 15.58 -2.72
N ASP A 8 7.93 14.87 -1.62
CA ASP A 8 8.76 13.76 -1.14
C ASP A 8 8.57 12.50 -1.98
N TYR A 9 7.33 12.17 -2.34
CA TYR A 9 6.99 11.00 -3.15
C TYR A 9 6.05 11.31 -4.29
N VAL A 10 6.19 10.56 -5.36
CA VAL A 10 5.21 10.51 -6.46
C VAL A 10 4.60 9.13 -6.56
N VAL A 11 3.29 9.07 -6.80
CA VAL A 11 2.57 7.81 -7.00
C VAL A 11 2.25 7.66 -8.48
N ILE A 12 2.67 6.53 -9.08
CA ILE A 12 2.45 6.21 -10.49
C ILE A 12 1.53 5.00 -10.58
N GLY A 13 0.36 5.15 -11.20
CA GLY A 13 -0.63 4.09 -11.38
C GLY A 13 -0.54 3.42 -12.76
N THR A 14 -1.61 3.54 -13.53
CA THR A 14 -1.77 2.93 -14.88
C THR A 14 -0.55 3.10 -15.80
N ALA A 15 0.14 4.24 -15.72
CA ALA A 15 1.32 4.52 -16.53
C ALA A 15 2.48 3.55 -16.27
N ALA A 16 2.65 3.09 -15.01
CA ALA A 16 3.67 2.12 -14.65
C ALA A 16 3.45 0.78 -15.37
N VAL A 17 2.19 0.36 -15.48
CA VAL A 17 1.80 -0.90 -16.12
C VAL A 17 1.90 -0.81 -17.66
N LYS A 18 1.42 0.31 -18.24
CA LYS A 18 1.37 0.51 -19.68
C LYS A 18 2.71 0.87 -20.32
N ALA A 19 3.56 1.55 -19.57
CA ALA A 19 4.85 2.05 -20.03
C ALA A 19 5.97 1.73 -19.03
N PRO A 20 6.35 0.46 -18.87
CA PRO A 20 7.36 0.05 -17.88
C PRO A 20 8.74 0.68 -18.13
N GLY A 21 9.08 1.02 -19.36
CA GLY A 21 10.30 1.79 -19.68
C GLY A 21 10.28 3.19 -19.05
N PHE A 22 9.14 3.88 -19.11
CA PHE A 22 8.97 5.16 -18.44
C PHE A 22 9.15 5.03 -16.91
N LEU A 23 8.58 3.97 -16.29
CA LEU A 23 8.77 3.74 -14.87
C LEU A 23 10.25 3.52 -14.51
N HIS A 24 10.96 2.71 -15.29
CA HIS A 24 12.38 2.46 -15.08
C HIS A 24 13.20 3.77 -15.16
N ASP A 25 12.93 4.63 -16.15
CA ASP A 25 13.61 5.92 -16.29
C ASP A 25 13.33 6.83 -15.09
N VAL A 26 12.08 6.88 -14.62
CA VAL A 26 11.69 7.66 -13.44
C VAL A 26 12.39 7.14 -12.18
N CYS A 27 12.43 5.84 -11.95
CA CYS A 27 13.14 5.26 -10.81
C CYS A 27 14.66 5.54 -10.88
N SER A 28 15.24 5.54 -12.08
CA SER A 28 16.67 5.84 -12.28
C SER A 28 17.00 7.30 -11.96
N GLU A 29 16.08 8.23 -12.25
CA GLU A 29 16.27 9.66 -12.01
C GLU A 29 15.88 10.09 -10.59
N TYR A 30 14.86 9.47 -10.01
CA TYR A 30 14.23 9.87 -8.75
C TYR A 30 14.13 8.70 -7.75
N GLY A 31 15.14 7.82 -7.72
CA GLY A 31 15.19 6.73 -6.74
C GLY A 31 15.07 7.24 -5.31
N GLY A 32 14.33 6.53 -4.47
CA GLY A 32 13.97 6.96 -3.11
C GLY A 32 12.70 7.81 -3.02
N SER A 33 11.95 8.00 -4.13
CA SER A 33 10.76 8.87 -4.16
C SER A 33 9.62 8.34 -5.04
N VAL A 34 9.66 7.07 -5.44
CA VAL A 34 8.70 6.51 -6.41
C VAL A 34 7.85 5.41 -5.79
N ILE A 35 6.57 5.63 -5.70
CA ILE A 35 5.57 4.64 -5.28
C ILE A 35 4.75 4.22 -6.49
N VAL A 36 4.49 2.92 -6.65
CA VAL A 36 3.59 2.43 -7.70
C VAL A 36 2.27 1.97 -7.10
N SER A 37 1.16 2.48 -7.64
CA SER A 37 -0.19 2.01 -7.31
C SER A 37 -0.60 0.86 -8.21
N LEU A 38 -0.98 -0.26 -7.60
CA LEU A 38 -1.56 -1.43 -8.23
C LEU A 38 -2.99 -1.63 -7.72
N ASP A 39 -3.94 -1.36 -8.59
CA ASP A 39 -5.35 -1.62 -8.34
C ASP A 39 -5.67 -3.04 -8.85
N ALA A 40 -6.12 -3.91 -7.96
CA ALA A 40 -6.36 -5.32 -8.31
C ALA A 40 -7.79 -5.77 -7.99
N LYS A 41 -8.28 -6.67 -8.81
CA LYS A 41 -9.49 -7.44 -8.56
C LYS A 41 -9.17 -8.92 -8.66
N ASP A 42 -9.48 -9.67 -7.61
CA ASP A 42 -9.14 -11.11 -7.53
C ASP A 42 -7.65 -11.37 -7.82
N GLY A 43 -6.76 -10.50 -7.30
CA GLY A 43 -5.31 -10.56 -7.49
C GLY A 43 -4.80 -10.12 -8.87
N MET A 44 -5.68 -9.80 -9.81
CA MET A 44 -5.32 -9.37 -11.17
C MET A 44 -5.34 -7.86 -11.29
N VAL A 45 -4.28 -7.27 -11.84
CA VAL A 45 -4.14 -5.82 -11.96
C VAL A 45 -5.09 -5.25 -13.02
N MET A 46 -5.80 -4.21 -12.62
CA MET A 46 -6.72 -3.44 -13.46
C MET A 46 -6.11 -2.07 -13.81
N THR A 47 -6.46 -1.56 -14.97
CA THR A 47 -6.05 -0.23 -15.45
C THR A 47 -7.24 0.55 -16.01
N ASP A 48 -7.00 1.79 -16.43
CA ASP A 48 -8.00 2.63 -17.09
C ASP A 48 -9.27 2.83 -16.24
N GLY A 49 -9.08 3.21 -14.97
CA GLY A 49 -10.20 3.39 -14.03
C GLY A 49 -10.95 2.07 -13.78
N TRP A 50 -10.19 0.96 -13.64
CA TRP A 50 -10.69 -0.38 -13.33
C TRP A 50 -11.50 -1.06 -14.43
N THR A 51 -11.43 -0.53 -15.64
CA THR A 51 -12.22 -1.06 -16.77
C THR A 51 -11.52 -2.15 -17.54
N LYS A 52 -10.18 -2.23 -17.43
CA LYS A 52 -9.36 -3.15 -18.21
C LYS A 52 -8.53 -4.07 -17.33
N ASN A 53 -8.78 -5.38 -17.44
CA ASN A 53 -7.89 -6.39 -16.86
C ASN A 53 -6.62 -6.50 -17.72
N THR A 54 -5.46 -6.44 -17.06
CA THR A 54 -4.16 -6.48 -17.75
C THR A 54 -3.69 -7.89 -18.08
N GLY A 55 -4.29 -8.91 -17.45
CA GLY A 55 -3.81 -10.30 -17.52
C GLY A 55 -2.57 -10.56 -16.66
N HIS A 56 -2.11 -9.59 -15.87
CA HIS A 56 -0.97 -9.73 -14.96
C HIS A 56 -1.41 -9.78 -13.51
N SER A 57 -0.79 -10.65 -12.71
CA SER A 57 -1.00 -10.67 -11.26
C SER A 57 -0.34 -9.46 -10.60
N ALA A 58 -0.92 -9.01 -9.47
CA ALA A 58 -0.34 -7.93 -8.68
C ALA A 58 1.06 -8.28 -8.18
N THR A 59 1.27 -9.53 -7.77
CA THR A 59 2.56 -10.03 -7.27
C THR A 59 3.64 -9.99 -8.34
N ASP A 60 3.35 -10.47 -9.57
CA ASP A 60 4.33 -10.49 -10.65
C ASP A 60 4.74 -9.08 -11.06
N LEU A 61 3.76 -8.15 -11.15
CA LEU A 61 4.07 -6.75 -11.46
C LEU A 61 4.82 -6.07 -10.33
N ALA A 62 4.44 -6.31 -9.07
CA ALA A 62 5.12 -5.72 -7.92
C ALA A 62 6.60 -6.15 -7.86
N LYS A 63 6.90 -7.44 -8.02
CA LYS A 63 8.27 -7.97 -8.10
C LYS A 63 9.08 -7.34 -9.24
N LYS A 64 8.46 -7.18 -10.40
CA LYS A 64 9.09 -6.53 -11.54
C LYS A 64 9.42 -5.07 -11.25
N PHE A 65 8.51 -4.33 -10.61
CA PHE A 65 8.70 -2.93 -10.29
C PHE A 65 9.68 -2.71 -9.14
N GLU A 66 9.70 -3.62 -8.15
CA GLU A 66 10.76 -3.68 -7.14
C GLU A 66 12.14 -3.76 -7.83
N GLY A 67 12.30 -4.61 -8.84
CA GLY A 67 13.53 -4.72 -9.64
C GLY A 67 13.89 -3.44 -10.41
N TYR A 68 12.97 -2.51 -10.60
CA TYR A 68 13.23 -1.19 -11.21
C TYR A 68 13.64 -0.12 -10.18
N GLY A 69 13.61 -0.43 -8.87
CA GLY A 69 13.94 0.50 -7.80
C GLY A 69 12.77 1.35 -7.33
N VAL A 70 11.54 0.81 -7.39
CA VAL A 70 10.35 1.40 -6.76
C VAL A 70 10.48 1.29 -5.25
N ASP A 71 10.11 2.35 -4.52
CA ASP A 71 10.29 2.43 -3.06
C ASP A 71 9.17 1.77 -2.26
N ALA A 72 7.96 1.74 -2.79
CA ALA A 72 6.83 1.07 -2.16
C ALA A 72 5.75 0.70 -3.19
N ILE A 73 4.93 -0.28 -2.86
CA ILE A 73 3.72 -0.63 -3.61
C ILE A 73 2.49 -0.19 -2.83
N LEU A 74 1.67 0.65 -3.44
CA LEU A 74 0.33 0.97 -2.98
C LEU A 74 -0.64 -0.06 -3.57
N TYR A 75 -1.15 -0.96 -2.74
CA TYR A 75 -2.06 -2.01 -3.17
C TYR A 75 -3.51 -1.69 -2.81
N THR A 76 -4.39 -1.67 -3.80
CA THR A 76 -5.84 -1.47 -3.62
C THR A 76 -6.61 -2.69 -4.12
N ASP A 77 -7.36 -3.36 -3.22
CA ASP A 77 -8.39 -4.28 -3.65
C ASP A 77 -9.63 -3.48 -4.04
N ILE A 78 -9.87 -3.33 -5.34
CA ILE A 78 -10.95 -2.49 -5.88
C ILE A 78 -12.35 -3.04 -5.59
N SER A 79 -12.49 -4.31 -5.24
CA SER A 79 -13.76 -4.88 -4.81
C SER A 79 -14.15 -4.42 -3.39
N ARG A 80 -13.20 -3.91 -2.63
CA ARG A 80 -13.36 -3.39 -1.26
C ARG A 80 -13.34 -1.86 -1.21
N ASP A 81 -12.73 -1.18 -2.19
CA ASP A 81 -12.56 0.27 -2.17
C ASP A 81 -13.89 1.01 -2.11
N GLY A 82 -13.99 1.95 -1.15
CA GLY A 82 -15.18 2.74 -0.89
C GLY A 82 -16.39 1.97 -0.34
N MET A 83 -16.31 0.66 -0.12
CA MET A 83 -17.44 -0.18 0.31
C MET A 83 -17.65 -0.23 1.82
N LEU A 84 -16.65 0.17 2.63
CA LEU A 84 -16.66 0.06 4.10
C LEU A 84 -16.95 -1.37 4.59
N THR A 85 -16.45 -2.37 3.87
CA THR A 85 -16.62 -3.80 4.19
C THR A 85 -15.42 -4.41 4.88
N GLY A 86 -14.38 -3.62 5.12
CA GLY A 86 -13.08 -4.04 5.63
C GLY A 86 -12.03 -4.17 4.51
N CYS A 87 -10.78 -3.91 4.87
CA CYS A 87 -9.62 -4.10 3.99
C CYS A 87 -9.38 -5.59 3.72
N ASN A 88 -8.87 -5.92 2.54
CA ASN A 88 -8.40 -7.28 2.24
C ASN A 88 -6.98 -7.48 2.82
N VAL A 89 -6.92 -7.67 4.13
CA VAL A 89 -5.66 -7.81 4.88
C VAL A 89 -4.85 -9.00 4.40
N GLU A 90 -5.51 -10.14 4.18
CA GLU A 90 -4.85 -11.39 3.75
C GLU A 90 -4.15 -11.22 2.40
N ALA A 91 -4.84 -10.70 1.39
CA ALA A 91 -4.25 -10.48 0.07
C ALA A 91 -3.14 -9.43 0.10
N THR A 92 -3.26 -8.40 0.96
CA THR A 92 -2.24 -7.36 1.13
C THR A 92 -0.99 -7.93 1.80
N ALA A 93 -1.15 -8.73 2.85
CA ALA A 93 -0.05 -9.40 3.56
C ALA A 93 0.64 -10.44 2.66
N GLU A 94 -0.13 -11.24 1.91
CA GLU A 94 0.42 -12.20 0.96
C GLU A 94 1.30 -11.51 -0.10
N LEU A 95 0.85 -10.38 -0.64
CA LEU A 95 1.64 -9.59 -1.56
C LEU A 95 2.92 -9.07 -0.88
N ALA A 96 2.79 -8.48 0.31
CA ALA A 96 3.89 -7.86 1.05
C ALA A 96 4.98 -8.89 1.41
N SER A 97 4.60 -10.08 1.87
CA SER A 97 5.54 -11.15 2.22
C SER A 97 6.43 -11.64 1.08
N GLN A 98 6.08 -11.31 -0.16
CA GLN A 98 6.84 -11.69 -1.36
C GLN A 98 7.73 -10.57 -1.89
N LEU A 99 7.77 -9.41 -1.23
CA LEU A 99 8.53 -8.23 -1.60
C LEU A 99 9.53 -7.87 -0.50
N SER A 100 10.59 -7.17 -0.86
CA SER A 100 11.54 -6.56 0.10
C SER A 100 11.22 -5.09 0.35
N ILE A 101 10.36 -4.49 -0.47
CA ILE A 101 9.89 -3.11 -0.31
C ILE A 101 8.53 -3.09 0.41
N PRO A 102 8.23 -2.01 1.14
CA PRO A 102 7.00 -1.91 1.90
C PRO A 102 5.75 -1.86 1.01
N VAL A 103 4.65 -2.38 1.56
CA VAL A 103 3.32 -2.30 0.95
C VAL A 103 2.43 -1.36 1.75
N ILE A 104 1.73 -0.50 1.03
CA ILE A 104 0.74 0.43 1.55
C ILE A 104 -0.65 -0.16 1.31
N ALA A 105 -1.39 -0.45 2.37
CA ALA A 105 -2.74 -0.99 2.27
C ALA A 105 -3.74 0.09 1.86
N SER A 106 -4.62 -0.21 0.93
CA SER A 106 -5.69 0.68 0.47
C SER A 106 -6.96 -0.11 0.11
N GLY A 107 -8.10 0.58 0.22
CA GLY A 107 -9.40 0.04 -0.14
C GLY A 107 -10.17 -0.61 1.00
N GLY A 108 -11.32 -0.04 1.33
CA GLY A 108 -12.31 -0.61 2.24
C GLY A 108 -12.02 -0.51 3.73
N ILE A 109 -10.93 0.10 4.18
CA ILE A 109 -10.62 0.30 5.60
C ILE A 109 -11.76 1.07 6.25
N ARG A 110 -12.42 0.46 7.25
CA ARG A 110 -13.69 0.91 7.78
C ARG A 110 -13.58 1.52 9.17
N ASP A 111 -12.86 0.86 10.09
CA ASP A 111 -12.83 1.18 11.51
C ASP A 111 -11.49 0.78 12.16
N LEU A 112 -11.37 1.00 13.48
CA LEU A 112 -10.18 0.66 14.25
C LEU A 112 -9.86 -0.84 14.28
N ASP A 113 -10.85 -1.72 14.07
CA ASP A 113 -10.59 -3.15 14.00
C ASP A 113 -9.79 -3.51 12.74
N ASP A 114 -10.09 -2.86 11.63
CA ASP A 114 -9.30 -3.02 10.41
C ASP A 114 -7.86 -2.50 10.58
N ILE A 115 -7.66 -1.40 11.33
CA ILE A 115 -6.30 -0.93 11.68
C ILE A 115 -5.57 -1.96 12.52
N ARG A 116 -6.22 -2.58 13.53
CA ARG A 116 -5.59 -3.65 14.33
C ARG A 116 -5.16 -4.84 13.48
N LYS A 117 -5.99 -5.23 12.51
CA LYS A 117 -5.66 -6.33 11.60
C LYS A 117 -4.47 -5.99 10.70
N LEU A 118 -4.35 -4.75 10.24
CA LEU A 118 -3.20 -4.29 9.46
C LEU A 118 -1.92 -4.25 10.31
N LEU A 119 -1.99 -3.78 11.55
CA LEU A 119 -0.87 -3.80 12.49
C LEU A 119 -0.37 -5.23 12.78
N ALA A 120 -1.27 -6.21 12.77
CA ALA A 120 -0.91 -7.61 12.99
C ALA A 120 -0.08 -8.23 11.84
N VAL A 121 -0.08 -7.61 10.66
CA VAL A 121 0.66 -8.05 9.47
C VAL A 121 1.79 -7.07 9.07
N GLU A 122 2.18 -6.19 9.99
CA GLU A 122 3.28 -5.26 9.77
C GLU A 122 4.59 -5.99 9.48
N ASP A 123 4.87 -7.07 10.20
CA ASP A 123 6.07 -7.88 10.03
C ASP A 123 6.11 -8.61 8.67
N ASP A 124 4.96 -8.76 7.99
CA ASP A 124 4.88 -9.26 6.63
C ASP A 124 5.26 -8.19 5.58
N GLY A 125 5.43 -6.92 6.01
CA GLY A 125 5.83 -5.80 5.16
C GLY A 125 4.70 -4.80 4.84
N VAL A 126 3.54 -4.91 5.51
CA VAL A 126 2.45 -3.93 5.38
C VAL A 126 2.68 -2.80 6.40
N THR A 127 3.33 -1.72 5.98
CA THR A 127 3.84 -0.69 6.89
C THR A 127 3.03 0.60 6.92
N MET A 128 2.11 0.79 5.98
CA MET A 128 1.32 2.01 5.84
C MET A 128 -0.11 1.69 5.38
N ALA A 129 -1.03 2.62 5.63
CA ALA A 129 -2.41 2.51 5.17
C ALA A 129 -2.95 3.85 4.65
N ILE A 130 -3.82 3.80 3.64
CA ILE A 130 -4.56 4.96 3.16
C ILE A 130 -6.01 4.87 3.62
N LEU A 131 -6.42 5.88 4.38
CA LEU A 131 -7.78 6.05 4.86
C LEU A 131 -8.53 7.02 3.96
N GLY A 132 -9.70 6.63 3.52
CA GLY A 132 -10.54 7.45 2.64
C GLY A 132 -11.93 7.66 3.21
N ARG A 133 -12.93 6.98 2.65
CA ARG A 133 -14.35 7.14 2.95
C ARG A 133 -14.68 7.02 4.44
N SER A 134 -14.01 6.14 5.19
CA SER A 134 -14.23 5.97 6.62
C SER A 134 -14.05 7.25 7.45
N LEU A 135 -13.12 8.12 7.04
CA LEU A 135 -12.93 9.43 7.70
C LEU A 135 -14.09 10.39 7.41
N TYR A 136 -14.59 10.41 6.17
CA TYR A 136 -15.70 11.28 5.77
C TYR A 136 -17.04 10.82 6.35
N GLU A 137 -17.26 9.52 6.46
CA GLU A 137 -18.47 8.92 7.05
C GLU A 137 -18.39 8.87 8.59
N GLY A 138 -17.24 9.15 9.18
CA GLY A 138 -17.04 9.14 10.63
C GLY A 138 -17.05 7.74 11.25
N THR A 139 -16.83 6.68 10.47
CA THR A 139 -16.70 5.31 11.00
C THR A 139 -15.33 5.04 11.60
N LEU A 140 -14.33 5.85 11.24
CA LEU A 140 -12.97 5.86 11.77
C LEU A 140 -12.58 7.28 12.17
N ASP A 141 -12.13 7.45 13.39
CA ASP A 141 -11.50 8.68 13.87
C ASP A 141 -9.98 8.59 13.67
N PHE A 142 -9.40 9.59 13.00
CA PHE A 142 -7.98 9.58 12.65
C PHE A 142 -7.07 9.65 13.87
N THR A 143 -7.44 10.44 14.89
CA THR A 143 -6.67 10.56 16.13
C THR A 143 -6.63 9.24 16.87
N GLN A 144 -7.79 8.57 17.02
CA GLN A 144 -7.84 7.25 17.63
C GLN A 144 -7.05 6.19 16.87
N ALA A 145 -7.00 6.29 15.54
CA ALA A 145 -6.18 5.40 14.73
C ALA A 145 -4.67 5.62 14.99
N LEU A 146 -4.22 6.88 15.09
CA LEU A 146 -2.83 7.21 15.44
C LEU A 146 -2.49 6.74 16.86
N ASP A 147 -3.33 7.03 17.84
CA ASP A 147 -3.13 6.58 19.24
C ASP A 147 -2.98 5.05 19.32
N LEU A 148 -3.74 4.32 18.51
CA LEU A 148 -3.65 2.86 18.44
C LEU A 148 -2.31 2.38 17.86
N VAL A 149 -1.84 3.02 16.78
CA VAL A 149 -0.55 2.71 16.15
C VAL A 149 0.57 2.97 17.15
N GLU A 150 0.64 4.17 17.72
CA GLU A 150 1.68 4.58 18.69
C GLU A 150 1.72 3.65 19.92
N ALA A 151 0.54 3.26 20.45
CA ALA A 151 0.46 2.34 21.57
C ALA A 151 0.96 0.93 21.22
N THR A 152 0.74 0.49 19.97
CA THR A 152 1.20 -0.82 19.50
C THR A 152 2.71 -0.83 19.28
N GLU A 153 3.27 0.21 18.69
CA GLU A 153 4.72 0.39 18.51
C GLU A 153 5.45 0.42 19.85
N ALA A 154 4.96 1.23 20.82
CA ALA A 154 5.53 1.31 22.15
C ALA A 154 5.50 -0.03 22.91
N ALA A 155 4.46 -0.87 22.67
CA ALA A 155 4.39 -2.19 23.26
C ALA A 155 5.41 -3.17 22.66
N LYS A 156 5.66 -3.09 21.35
CA LYS A 156 6.68 -3.89 20.66
C LYS A 156 8.08 -3.53 21.14
N ASP A 157 8.40 -2.24 21.26
CA ASP A 157 9.71 -1.76 21.73
C ASP A 157 9.99 -2.25 23.16
N ASN A 158 9.02 -2.15 24.06
CA ASN A 158 9.15 -2.64 25.43
C ASN A 158 9.36 -4.16 25.53
N GLN A 159 8.79 -4.93 24.60
CA GLN A 159 8.96 -6.38 24.57
C GLN A 159 10.35 -6.77 24.05
N ALA A 160 10.86 -6.08 23.04
CA ALA A 160 12.19 -6.28 22.50
C ALA A 160 13.29 -6.01 23.56
N ASP A 161 13.11 -4.96 24.40
CA ASP A 161 14.04 -4.62 25.49
C ASP A 161 14.06 -5.66 26.61
N LEU A 162 13.01 -6.48 26.76
CA LEU A 162 12.94 -7.54 27.79
C LEU A 162 13.55 -8.87 27.35
N GLU A 163 13.72 -9.07 26.04
CA GLU A 163 14.22 -10.32 25.44
C GLU A 163 15.72 -10.21 25.04
N GLY A 164 16.34 -9.04 25.12
CA GLY A 164 17.76 -8.76 24.81
C GLY A 164 18.65 -8.69 26.02
#